data_a18a56450521971a169fd98ffe148bf9
#
_entry.id   a18a56450521971a169fd98ffe148bf9
#
_cell.length_a   1.000
_cell.length_b   1.000
_cell.length_c   1.000
_cell.angle_alpha   90.00
_cell.angle_beta   90.00
_cell.angle_gamma   90.00
#
_symmetry.space_group_name_H-M   'P 1'
#
loop_
_entity.id
_entity.type
_entity.pdbx_description
1 polymer ?
#
loop_
_entity_poly.entity_id
_entity_poly.type
_entity_poly.pdbx_seq_one_letter_code
_entity_poly.pdbx_strand_id
1 'polypeptide(L)'
;MTAQVGDKISNLDNRLDVWALSTPIDFSPEVFGITPGVLTTACWRGFWCEYQIKDGLFSLKTLYVNSKDGNYPLINGVSPLLEPYPEAKMLNYMGHHIYKDIDLSVKYTGKIIAVDGFIMDYIGVDRIRSFDRVIEWSFEDGQLKSSTDLSDIVAEFRTELQREIAKKNVDNIFSRIDPQRFKSLSNIHDVWWIHLV
;
A
#
# COMPACT_ATOMS: atom_id res chain seq x y z
N MET A 1 -10.80 -15.53 5.18
CA MET A 1 -10.19 -14.30 5.75
C MET A 1 -10.47 -13.18 4.78
N THR A 2 -11.05 -12.07 5.21
CA THR A 2 -11.35 -10.92 4.33
C THR A 2 -10.06 -10.12 4.15
N ALA A 3 -9.74 -9.73 2.90
CA ALA A 3 -8.60 -8.84 2.65
C ALA A 3 -8.80 -7.51 3.38
N GLN A 4 -7.73 -6.98 3.96
CA GLN A 4 -7.77 -5.69 4.64
C GLN A 4 -7.62 -4.55 3.62
N VAL A 5 -8.27 -3.42 3.88
CA VAL A 5 -8.04 -2.18 3.13
C VAL A 5 -6.62 -1.71 3.44
N GLY A 6 -5.79 -1.65 2.40
CA GLY A 6 -4.42 -1.14 2.50
C GLY A 6 -4.36 0.38 2.43
N ASP A 7 -3.23 0.93 2.88
CA ASP A 7 -2.92 2.33 2.63
C ASP A 7 -2.62 2.57 1.15
N LYS A 8 -2.77 3.81 0.73
CA LYS A 8 -2.46 4.24 -0.64
C LYS A 8 -1.39 5.33 -0.63
N ILE A 9 -0.70 5.45 -1.75
CA ILE A 9 0.30 6.50 -1.94
C ILE A 9 0.16 7.09 -3.34
N SER A 10 0.23 8.40 -3.43
CA SER A 10 0.22 9.11 -4.72
C SER A 10 1.54 9.83 -4.95
N ASN A 11 2.00 9.80 -6.20
CA ASN A 11 3.08 10.63 -6.69
C ASN A 11 2.60 11.29 -7.98
N LEU A 12 2.49 12.61 -7.98
CA LEU A 12 1.79 13.37 -9.02
C LEU A 12 0.34 12.85 -9.20
N ASP A 13 -0.05 12.47 -10.41
CA ASP A 13 -1.40 12.00 -10.74
C ASP A 13 -1.60 10.48 -10.54
N ASN A 14 -0.55 9.77 -10.10
CA ASN A 14 -0.62 8.32 -9.94
C ASN A 14 -0.95 7.96 -8.49
N ARG A 15 -2.03 7.23 -8.30
CA ARG A 15 -2.46 6.66 -7.00
C ARG A 15 -2.27 5.16 -7.04
N LEU A 16 -1.41 4.66 -6.16
CA LEU A 16 -1.05 3.24 -6.07
C LEU A 16 -1.40 2.69 -4.68
N ASP A 17 -1.59 1.39 -4.59
CA ASP A 17 -1.74 0.70 -3.32
C ASP A 17 -0.36 0.47 -2.68
N VAL A 18 -0.22 0.78 -1.39
CA VAL A 18 0.97 0.43 -0.62
C VAL A 18 0.97 -1.08 -0.42
N TRP A 19 1.94 -1.75 -1.04
CA TRP A 19 2.06 -3.20 -1.01
C TRP A 19 2.95 -3.70 0.12
N ALA A 20 4.11 -3.08 0.27
CA ALA A 20 5.08 -3.50 1.28
C ALA A 20 5.90 -2.32 1.80
N LEU A 21 6.34 -2.44 3.05
CA LEU A 21 7.14 -1.46 3.77
C LEU A 21 8.37 -2.17 4.36
N SER A 22 9.57 -1.57 4.27
CA SER A 22 10.76 -2.11 4.95
C SER A 22 10.79 -1.80 6.44
N THR A 23 10.09 -0.76 6.84
CA THR A 23 9.87 -0.35 8.23
C THR A 23 8.43 0.13 8.35
N PRO A 24 7.75 -0.04 9.50
CA PRO A 24 6.42 0.51 9.69
C PRO A 24 6.41 2.03 9.52
N ILE A 25 5.32 2.58 8.96
CA ILE A 25 5.06 4.01 9.03
C ILE A 25 4.55 4.31 10.43
N ASP A 26 5.31 5.12 11.18
CA ASP A 26 4.95 5.52 12.55
C ASP A 26 3.87 6.61 12.50
N PHE A 27 2.65 6.18 12.22
CA PHE A 27 1.46 7.01 12.23
C PHE A 27 0.29 6.28 12.87
N SER A 28 -0.35 6.93 13.85
CA SER A 28 -1.64 6.51 14.43
C SER A 28 -2.56 7.71 14.62
N PRO A 29 -3.86 7.60 14.35
CA PRO A 29 -4.84 8.64 14.68
C PRO A 29 -4.90 9.00 16.17
N GLU A 30 -4.41 8.12 17.03
CA GLU A 30 -4.37 8.33 18.50
C GLU A 30 -3.54 9.54 18.91
N VAL A 31 -2.52 9.92 18.13
CA VAL A 31 -1.71 11.12 18.38
C VAL A 31 -2.54 12.41 18.30
N PHE A 32 -3.71 12.34 17.68
CA PHE A 32 -4.68 13.44 17.60
C PHE A 32 -5.88 13.25 18.54
N GLY A 33 -5.85 12.24 19.40
CA GLY A 33 -6.95 11.94 20.33
C GLY A 33 -8.13 11.21 19.70
N ILE A 34 -7.93 10.56 18.54
CA ILE A 34 -8.94 9.71 17.92
C ILE A 34 -8.62 8.26 18.31
N THR A 35 -9.51 7.59 19.01
CA THR A 35 -9.41 6.15 19.29
C THR A 35 -10.02 5.38 18.13
N PRO A 36 -9.22 4.71 17.26
CA PRO A 36 -9.77 3.98 16.13
C PRO A 36 -10.66 2.82 16.59
N GLY A 37 -11.78 2.64 15.91
CA GLY A 37 -12.73 1.55 16.13
C GLY A 37 -12.93 0.73 14.88
N VAL A 38 -13.04 -0.59 15.02
CA VAL A 38 -13.32 -1.50 13.90
C VAL A 38 -14.53 -1.01 13.13
N LEU A 39 -14.38 -0.83 11.84
CA LEU A 39 -15.45 -0.37 10.98
C LEU A 39 -16.12 -1.53 10.24
N THR A 40 -15.32 -2.38 9.62
CA THR A 40 -15.75 -3.57 8.87
C THR A 40 -14.73 -4.68 9.05
N THR A 41 -15.08 -5.90 8.61
CA THR A 41 -14.14 -7.01 8.54
C THR A 41 -12.97 -6.77 7.58
N ALA A 42 -13.07 -5.78 6.69
CA ALA A 42 -12.01 -5.33 5.79
C ALA A 42 -11.18 -4.16 6.36
N CYS A 43 -11.54 -3.61 7.53
CA CYS A 43 -10.82 -2.52 8.18
C CYS A 43 -10.80 -2.70 9.70
N TRP A 44 -10.03 -3.68 10.16
CA TRP A 44 -9.93 -4.02 11.58
C TRP A 44 -9.25 -2.94 12.41
N ARG A 45 -8.24 -2.27 11.84
CA ARG A 45 -7.54 -1.17 12.54
C ARG A 45 -8.37 0.11 12.67
N GLY A 46 -9.55 0.16 12.00
CA GLY A 46 -10.47 1.28 12.09
C GLY A 46 -10.08 2.53 11.31
N PHE A 47 -9.00 2.49 10.55
CA PHE A 47 -8.56 3.59 9.69
C PHE A 47 -7.69 3.09 8.54
N TRP A 48 -7.51 3.93 7.52
CA TRP A 48 -6.52 3.77 6.47
C TRP A 48 -6.11 5.13 5.93
N CYS A 49 -4.96 5.20 5.28
CA CYS A 49 -4.32 6.44 4.90
C CYS A 49 -4.11 6.53 3.40
N GLU A 50 -4.20 7.75 2.89
CA GLU A 50 -3.62 8.09 1.60
C GLU A 50 -2.44 9.02 1.85
N TYR A 51 -1.27 8.56 1.50
CA TYR A 51 -0.04 9.34 1.52
C TYR A 51 0.18 10.01 0.16
N GLN A 52 1.05 10.99 0.13
CA GLN A 52 1.53 11.60 -1.12
C GLN A 52 3.02 11.88 -1.06
N ILE A 53 3.64 11.88 -2.24
CA ILE A 53 4.97 12.41 -2.47
C ILE A 53 4.80 13.71 -3.24
N LYS A 54 5.06 14.84 -2.58
CA LYS A 54 4.93 16.17 -3.16
C LYS A 54 6.24 16.93 -2.95
N ASP A 55 6.83 17.41 -4.03
CA ASP A 55 8.13 18.11 -4.00
C ASP A 55 9.23 17.30 -3.28
N GLY A 56 9.20 15.98 -3.46
CA GLY A 56 10.13 15.05 -2.82
C GLY A 56 9.87 14.79 -1.33
N LEU A 57 8.79 15.31 -0.76
CA LEU A 57 8.40 15.12 0.63
C LEU A 57 7.27 14.11 0.76
N PHE A 58 7.38 13.22 1.75
CA PHE A 58 6.37 12.26 2.12
C PHE A 58 5.42 12.86 3.15
N SER A 59 4.13 12.86 2.85
CA SER A 59 3.11 13.42 3.74
C SER A 59 1.84 12.60 3.73
N LEU A 60 1.07 12.67 4.83
CA LEU A 60 -0.29 12.19 4.91
C LEU A 60 -1.21 13.19 4.21
N LYS A 61 -1.88 12.75 3.16
CA LYS A 61 -2.83 13.55 2.39
C LYS A 61 -4.26 13.40 2.91
N THR A 62 -4.70 12.17 3.09
CA THR A 62 -6.07 11.87 3.51
C THR A 62 -6.06 10.78 4.58
N LEU A 63 -6.85 10.97 5.62
CA LEU A 63 -7.11 9.96 6.63
C LEU A 63 -8.59 9.59 6.59
N TYR A 64 -8.86 8.31 6.46
CA TYR A 64 -10.17 7.69 6.63
C TYR A 64 -10.18 7.00 7.97
N VAL A 65 -11.08 7.38 8.85
CA VAL A 65 -11.08 6.85 10.23
C VAL A 65 -12.50 6.71 10.78
N ASN A 66 -12.68 5.67 11.59
CA ASN A 66 -13.83 5.50 12.45
C ASN A 66 -13.38 5.65 13.90
N SER A 67 -13.95 6.61 14.61
CA SER A 67 -13.68 6.82 16.03
C SER A 67 -14.59 5.95 16.87
N LYS A 68 -14.01 5.21 17.81
CA LYS A 68 -14.76 4.34 18.74
C LYS A 68 -15.64 5.12 19.70
N ASP A 69 -15.21 6.30 20.09
CA ASP A 69 -15.88 7.20 21.05
C ASP A 69 -16.56 8.41 20.40
N GLY A 70 -16.55 8.48 19.07
CA GLY A 70 -17.16 9.57 18.32
C GLY A 70 -16.39 10.89 18.38
N ASN A 71 -15.16 10.88 18.89
CA ASN A 71 -14.32 12.07 18.92
C ASN A 71 -13.59 12.26 17.59
N TYR A 72 -13.74 13.44 16.99
CA TYR A 72 -13.17 13.81 15.70
C TYR A 72 -12.59 15.25 15.74
N PRO A 73 -11.45 15.44 16.40
CA PRO A 73 -10.81 16.75 16.52
C PRO A 73 -10.25 17.23 15.17
N LEU A 74 -9.85 18.49 15.12
CA LEU A 74 -9.12 19.02 13.97
C LEU A 74 -7.74 18.33 13.85
N ILE A 75 -7.38 17.95 12.63
CA ILE A 75 -6.03 17.47 12.31
C ILE A 75 -5.40 18.48 11.36
N ASN A 76 -4.30 19.10 11.78
CA ASN A 76 -3.62 20.15 11.02
C ASN A 76 -4.58 21.25 10.52
N GLY A 77 -5.59 21.61 11.34
CA GLY A 77 -6.61 22.60 11.00
C GLY A 77 -7.74 22.10 10.10
N VAL A 78 -7.71 20.83 9.68
CA VAL A 78 -8.73 20.23 8.83
C VAL A 78 -9.82 19.58 9.67
N SER A 79 -11.08 19.91 9.38
CA SER A 79 -12.26 19.24 9.94
C SER A 79 -12.58 17.98 9.13
N PRO A 80 -13.09 16.92 9.77
CA PRO A 80 -13.53 15.75 9.05
C PRO A 80 -14.83 16.00 8.29
N LEU A 81 -14.97 15.34 7.16
CA LEU A 81 -16.20 15.23 6.40
C LEU A 81 -16.79 13.82 6.62
N LEU A 82 -18.10 13.73 6.80
CA LEU A 82 -18.78 12.44 6.77
C LEU A 82 -19.16 12.14 5.32
N GLU A 83 -18.45 11.22 4.69
CA GLU A 83 -18.76 10.79 3.33
C GLU A 83 -18.97 9.28 3.29
N PRO A 84 -19.91 8.78 2.47
CA PRO A 84 -19.97 7.36 2.16
C PRO A 84 -18.69 6.95 1.42
N TYR A 85 -18.18 5.76 1.71
CA TYR A 85 -16.97 5.22 1.08
C TYR A 85 -17.12 5.16 -0.45
N PRO A 86 -16.28 5.89 -1.24
CA PRO A 86 -16.52 6.08 -2.67
C PRO A 86 -16.46 4.77 -3.49
N GLU A 87 -15.65 3.82 -3.06
CA GLU A 87 -15.37 2.59 -3.80
C GLU A 87 -16.28 1.42 -3.40
N ALA A 88 -17.04 1.56 -2.32
CA ALA A 88 -17.90 0.50 -1.80
C ALA A 88 -19.36 0.94 -1.76
N LYS A 89 -20.00 1.04 -2.92
CA LYS A 89 -21.46 1.25 -3.01
C LYS A 89 -22.28 0.24 -2.18
N MET A 90 -21.70 -0.91 -1.82
CA MET A 90 -22.29 -1.91 -0.94
C MET A 90 -22.17 -1.61 0.56
N LEU A 91 -21.32 -0.64 0.97
CA LEU A 91 -21.08 -0.26 2.36
C LEU A 91 -21.68 1.10 2.72
N ASN A 92 -22.69 1.54 1.97
CA ASN A 92 -23.35 2.86 2.09
C ASN A 92 -23.95 3.18 3.46
N TYR A 93 -24.01 2.24 4.40
CA TYR A 93 -24.49 2.45 5.75
C TYR A 93 -23.39 2.62 6.79
N MET A 94 -22.13 2.58 6.37
CA MET A 94 -20.97 2.82 7.24
C MET A 94 -20.18 4.02 6.74
N GLY A 95 -20.56 5.21 7.21
CA GLY A 95 -19.84 6.43 6.91
C GLY A 95 -18.47 6.42 7.60
N HIS A 96 -17.42 6.72 6.84
CA HIS A 96 -16.13 7.10 7.42
C HIS A 96 -16.10 8.60 7.63
N HIS A 97 -15.41 9.03 8.68
CA HIS A 97 -14.97 10.40 8.76
C HIS A 97 -13.66 10.52 7.95
N ILE A 98 -13.64 11.50 7.06
CA ILE A 98 -12.55 11.69 6.11
C ILE A 98 -11.93 13.05 6.34
N TYR A 99 -10.65 13.07 6.67
CA TYR A 99 -9.85 14.28 6.68
C TYR A 99 -9.11 14.37 5.36
N LYS A 100 -9.46 15.34 4.51
CA LYS A 100 -8.87 15.54 3.18
C LYS A 100 -7.86 16.69 3.20
N ASP A 101 -6.81 16.55 2.40
CA ASP A 101 -5.78 17.57 2.20
C ASP A 101 -5.14 18.03 3.52
N ILE A 102 -4.81 17.07 4.37
CA ILE A 102 -4.20 17.31 5.68
C ILE A 102 -2.80 17.90 5.52
N ASP A 103 -2.06 17.48 4.50
CA ASP A 103 -0.65 17.84 4.20
C ASP A 103 0.27 17.73 5.43
N LEU A 104 0.05 16.67 6.23
CA LEU A 104 0.86 16.41 7.42
C LEU A 104 2.15 15.70 7.03
N SER A 105 3.28 16.33 7.28
CA SER A 105 4.60 15.71 7.04
C SER A 105 4.77 14.45 7.88
N VAL A 106 5.22 13.36 7.25
CA VAL A 106 5.49 12.08 7.89
C VAL A 106 6.98 11.78 7.81
N LYS A 107 7.61 11.68 8.98
CA LYS A 107 9.00 11.22 9.06
C LYS A 107 9.03 9.71 8.83
N TYR A 108 9.57 9.34 7.69
CA TYR A 108 9.71 7.94 7.31
C TYR A 108 11.11 7.70 6.77
N THR A 109 11.78 6.69 7.29
CA THR A 109 13.05 6.19 6.76
C THR A 109 12.90 4.74 6.43
N GLY A 110 13.05 4.40 5.14
CA GLY A 110 12.86 3.06 4.64
C GLY A 110 12.42 3.05 3.19
N LYS A 111 11.95 1.88 2.75
CA LYS A 111 11.46 1.67 1.39
C LYS A 111 9.98 1.38 1.40
N ILE A 112 9.29 1.88 0.39
CA ILE A 112 7.88 1.59 0.09
C ILE A 112 7.81 0.96 -1.27
N ILE A 113 7.14 -0.19 -1.37
CA ILE A 113 6.70 -0.74 -2.65
C ILE A 113 5.23 -0.44 -2.82
N ALA A 114 4.90 0.19 -3.93
CA ALA A 114 3.54 0.49 -4.31
C ALA A 114 3.21 -0.16 -5.65
N VAL A 115 1.95 -0.57 -5.80
CA VAL A 115 1.48 -1.38 -6.92
C VAL A 115 0.17 -0.86 -7.49
N ASP A 116 -0.07 -1.18 -8.77
CA ASP A 116 -1.34 -0.92 -9.46
C ASP A 116 -1.54 -1.94 -10.61
N GLY A 117 -2.75 -2.00 -11.15
CA GLY A 117 -3.06 -2.86 -12.30
C GLY A 117 -3.05 -4.35 -11.96
N PHE A 118 -3.93 -4.78 -11.05
CA PHE A 118 -4.02 -6.19 -10.64
C PHE A 118 -4.42 -7.11 -11.80
N ILE A 119 -3.62 -8.16 -12.03
CA ILE A 119 -3.78 -9.14 -13.11
C ILE A 119 -4.30 -10.45 -12.52
N MET A 120 -5.58 -10.77 -12.78
CA MET A 120 -6.28 -11.94 -12.21
C MET A 120 -5.62 -13.28 -12.51
N ASP A 121 -5.00 -13.44 -13.68
CA ASP A 121 -4.42 -14.71 -14.14
C ASP A 121 -3.23 -15.20 -13.29
N TYR A 122 -2.71 -14.34 -12.42
CA TYR A 122 -1.57 -14.64 -11.55
C TYR A 122 -1.94 -14.80 -10.08
N ILE A 123 -3.22 -14.91 -9.75
CA ILE A 123 -3.67 -15.17 -8.38
C ILE A 123 -3.04 -16.47 -7.86
N GLY A 124 -2.31 -16.37 -6.76
CA GLY A 124 -1.77 -17.53 -6.03
C GLY A 124 -0.36 -17.95 -6.44
N VAL A 125 0.23 -17.37 -7.48
CA VAL A 125 1.59 -17.71 -7.93
C VAL A 125 2.66 -16.91 -7.15
N ASP A 126 2.50 -15.60 -7.10
CA ASP A 126 3.29 -14.68 -6.26
C ASP A 126 2.58 -13.33 -6.27
N ARG A 127 2.35 -12.79 -5.09
CA ARG A 127 1.45 -11.64 -4.93
C ARG A 127 1.94 -10.39 -5.65
N ILE A 128 3.22 -10.02 -5.60
CA ILE A 128 3.73 -8.81 -6.25
C ILE A 128 3.71 -8.91 -7.78
N ARG A 129 3.86 -10.13 -8.29
CA ARG A 129 3.87 -10.39 -9.74
C ARG A 129 2.48 -10.35 -10.36
N SER A 130 1.44 -10.28 -9.53
CA SER A 130 0.06 -10.09 -9.98
C SER A 130 -0.27 -8.62 -10.29
N PHE A 131 0.71 -7.73 -10.35
CA PHE A 131 0.49 -6.33 -10.67
C PHE A 131 1.24 -5.91 -11.93
N ASP A 132 0.59 -5.06 -12.72
CA ASP A 132 1.18 -4.52 -13.95
C ASP A 132 2.22 -3.43 -13.65
N ARG A 133 1.95 -2.63 -12.63
CA ARG A 133 2.81 -1.55 -12.18
C ARG A 133 3.37 -1.82 -10.80
N VAL A 134 4.69 -1.70 -10.65
CA VAL A 134 5.42 -1.89 -9.39
C VAL A 134 6.48 -0.83 -9.27
N ILE A 135 6.37 0.04 -8.26
CA ILE A 135 7.31 1.13 -8.01
C ILE A 135 7.92 0.95 -6.62
N GLU A 136 9.24 1.08 -6.54
CA GLU A 136 9.96 1.17 -5.26
C GLU A 136 10.38 2.62 -5.02
N TRP A 137 10.01 3.17 -3.85
CA TRP A 137 10.51 4.44 -3.35
C TRP A 137 11.35 4.24 -2.09
N SER A 138 12.49 4.94 -2.01
CA SER A 138 13.33 4.97 -0.82
C SER A 138 13.29 6.36 -0.19
N PHE A 139 13.12 6.40 1.12
CA PHE A 139 13.01 7.62 1.91
C PHE A 139 14.04 7.66 3.04
N GLU A 140 14.44 8.86 3.39
CA GLU A 140 15.21 9.19 4.59
C GLU A 140 14.61 10.42 5.25
N ASP A 141 14.15 10.28 6.49
CA ASP A 141 13.49 11.34 7.29
C ASP A 141 12.35 12.04 6.52
N GLY A 142 11.53 11.27 5.80
CA GLY A 142 10.42 11.77 4.99
C GLY A 142 10.80 12.37 3.65
N GLN A 143 12.09 12.40 3.29
CA GLN A 143 12.56 12.87 2.00
C GLN A 143 12.74 11.70 1.02
N LEU A 144 12.19 11.81 -0.17
CA LEU A 144 12.40 10.86 -1.25
C LEU A 144 13.86 10.91 -1.71
N LYS A 145 14.55 9.78 -1.65
CA LYS A 145 15.94 9.62 -2.09
C LYS A 145 16.06 8.96 -3.46
N SER A 146 15.19 7.98 -3.74
CA SER A 146 15.15 7.32 -5.03
C SER A 146 13.76 6.81 -5.37
N SER A 147 13.51 6.70 -6.67
CA SER A 147 12.33 6.07 -7.25
C SER A 147 12.80 5.10 -8.33
N THR A 148 12.38 3.84 -8.24
CA THR A 148 12.74 2.80 -9.21
C THR A 148 11.46 2.14 -9.70
N ASP A 149 11.26 2.17 -11.02
CA ASP A 149 10.19 1.40 -11.67
C ASP A 149 10.67 -0.04 -11.86
N LEU A 150 9.96 -0.98 -11.26
CA LEU A 150 10.25 -2.42 -11.33
C LEU A 150 9.28 -3.16 -12.27
N SER A 151 8.38 -2.44 -12.94
CA SER A 151 7.30 -3.03 -13.76
C SER A 151 7.83 -3.93 -14.86
N ASP A 152 8.86 -3.50 -15.58
CA ASP A 152 9.47 -4.28 -16.67
C ASP A 152 10.11 -5.56 -16.16
N ILE A 153 10.83 -5.51 -15.03
CA ILE A 153 11.45 -6.68 -14.39
C ILE A 153 10.38 -7.67 -13.95
N VAL A 154 9.28 -7.18 -13.40
CA VAL A 154 8.13 -8.01 -12.99
C VAL A 154 7.45 -8.63 -14.21
N ALA A 155 7.27 -7.89 -15.30
CA ALA A 155 6.69 -8.40 -16.56
C ALA A 155 7.57 -9.48 -17.20
N GLU A 156 8.88 -9.29 -17.20
CA GLU A 156 9.83 -10.27 -17.70
C GLU A 156 9.76 -11.58 -16.89
N PHE A 157 9.73 -11.46 -15.57
CA PHE A 157 9.56 -12.62 -14.68
C PHE A 157 8.26 -13.38 -14.95
N ARG A 158 7.13 -12.67 -15.13
CA ARG A 158 5.84 -13.28 -15.51
C ARG A 158 5.97 -14.10 -16.81
N THR A 159 6.65 -13.54 -17.79
CA THR A 159 6.88 -14.21 -19.08
C THR A 159 7.67 -15.50 -18.94
N GLU A 160 8.73 -15.49 -18.15
CA GLU A 160 9.52 -16.70 -17.85
C GLU A 160 8.70 -17.75 -17.11
N LEU A 161 7.95 -17.34 -16.09
CA LEU A 161 7.06 -18.21 -15.34
C LEU A 161 6.03 -18.90 -16.25
N GLN A 162 5.40 -18.16 -17.16
CA GLN A 162 4.44 -18.74 -18.13
C GLN A 162 5.12 -19.79 -19.04
N ARG A 163 6.34 -19.52 -19.50
CA ARG A 163 7.10 -20.48 -20.32
C ARG A 163 7.38 -21.78 -19.57
N GLU A 164 7.75 -21.70 -18.30
CA GLU A 164 8.02 -22.89 -17.48
C GLU A 164 6.74 -23.67 -17.14
N ILE A 165 5.62 -22.99 -16.87
CA ILE A 165 4.31 -23.62 -16.69
C ILE A 165 3.89 -24.35 -17.97
N ALA A 166 4.04 -23.72 -19.13
CA ALA A 166 3.68 -24.32 -20.43
C ALA A 166 4.49 -25.59 -20.74
N LYS A 167 5.72 -25.69 -20.25
CA LYS A 167 6.56 -26.91 -20.38
C LYS A 167 6.14 -28.03 -19.43
N LYS A 168 5.05 -27.86 -18.63
CA LYS A 168 4.60 -28.80 -17.58
C LYS A 168 5.68 -29.11 -16.52
N ASN A 169 6.56 -28.16 -16.30
CA ASN A 169 7.72 -28.30 -15.45
C ASN A 169 7.48 -27.57 -14.11
N VAL A 170 6.34 -27.91 -13.47
CA VAL A 170 5.82 -27.18 -12.31
C VAL A 170 6.65 -27.42 -11.04
N ASP A 171 7.33 -28.58 -10.96
CA ASP A 171 8.21 -28.90 -9.84
C ASP A 171 9.49 -28.07 -9.89
N ASN A 172 9.69 -27.21 -8.89
CA ASN A 172 10.85 -26.31 -8.76
C ASN A 172 10.96 -25.15 -9.78
N ILE A 173 9.83 -24.59 -10.22
CA ILE A 173 9.83 -23.38 -11.09
C ILE A 173 10.73 -22.29 -10.50
N PHE A 174 10.62 -22.02 -9.21
CA PHE A 174 11.38 -20.95 -8.55
C PHE A 174 12.88 -21.19 -8.45
N SER A 175 13.34 -22.45 -8.46
CA SER A 175 14.77 -22.77 -8.46
C SER A 175 15.45 -22.68 -9.82
N ARG A 176 14.66 -22.61 -10.91
CA ARG A 176 15.15 -22.52 -12.30
C ARG A 176 15.19 -21.11 -12.85
N ILE A 177 14.43 -20.21 -12.24
CA ILE A 177 14.50 -18.79 -12.57
C ILE A 177 15.73 -18.24 -11.87
N ASP A 178 16.68 -17.70 -12.65
CA ASP A 178 17.94 -17.19 -12.11
C ASP A 178 17.69 -16.16 -10.99
N PRO A 179 17.98 -16.49 -9.72
CA PRO A 179 17.74 -15.59 -8.61
C PRO A 179 18.55 -14.29 -8.70
N GLN A 180 19.70 -14.34 -9.40
CA GLN A 180 20.58 -13.16 -9.53
C GLN A 180 19.97 -12.11 -10.46
N ARG A 181 19.27 -12.54 -11.52
CA ARG A 181 18.59 -11.65 -12.46
C ARG A 181 17.44 -10.86 -11.80
N PHE A 182 16.78 -11.48 -10.81
CA PHE A 182 15.65 -10.90 -10.09
C PHE A 182 16.00 -10.57 -8.63
N LYS A 183 17.28 -10.35 -8.33
CA LYS A 183 17.76 -10.08 -6.97
C LYS A 183 17.09 -8.87 -6.31
N SER A 184 16.69 -7.85 -7.09
CA SER A 184 15.90 -6.72 -6.62
C SER A 184 14.51 -7.14 -6.12
N LEU A 185 13.92 -8.20 -6.70
CA LEU A 185 12.63 -8.76 -6.30
C LEU A 185 12.76 -9.81 -5.18
N SER A 186 13.86 -10.59 -5.16
CA SER A 186 14.08 -11.60 -4.10
C SER A 186 14.31 -10.97 -2.73
N ASN A 187 14.94 -9.81 -2.68
CA ASN A 187 15.11 -9.05 -1.44
C ASN A 187 13.79 -8.51 -0.87
N ILE A 188 12.72 -8.52 -1.65
CA ILE A 188 11.38 -8.10 -1.21
C ILE A 188 10.77 -9.14 -0.25
N HIS A 189 11.04 -10.44 -0.45
CA HIS A 189 10.51 -11.49 0.42
C HIS A 189 11.17 -11.57 1.80
N ASP A 190 12.45 -11.24 1.90
CA ASP A 190 13.23 -11.45 3.13
C ASP A 190 13.15 -10.27 4.11
N VAL A 191 12.68 -9.10 3.67
CA VAL A 191 12.78 -7.85 4.45
C VAL A 191 11.43 -7.16 4.68
N TRP A 192 10.36 -7.60 4.03
CA TRP A 192 9.13 -6.84 3.95
C TRP A 192 8.00 -7.42 4.81
N TRP A 193 7.61 -6.67 5.83
CA TRP A 193 6.41 -6.95 6.61
C TRP A 193 5.19 -6.56 5.78
N ILE A 194 4.43 -7.56 5.34
CA ILE A 194 3.10 -7.31 4.78
C ILE A 194 2.20 -6.97 5.95
N HIS A 195 1.83 -5.72 6.10
CA HIS A 195 0.78 -5.33 7.02
C HIS A 195 -0.56 -5.85 6.51
N LEU A 196 -0.81 -7.13 6.75
CA LEU A 196 -2.12 -7.75 6.73
C LEU A 196 -2.53 -7.98 8.19
N VAL A 197 -2.79 -6.92 8.93
CA VAL A 197 -3.49 -7.00 10.22
C VAL A 197 -4.54 -5.92 10.26
#